data_73b6a2b94747e18668e0c87f9174660c
#
_entry.id   73b6a2b94747e18668e0c87f9174660c
#
_cell.length_a   1.000
_cell.length_b   1.000
_cell.length_c   1.000
_cell.angle_alpha   90.00
_cell.angle_beta   90.00
_cell.angle_gamma   90.00
#
_symmetry.space_group_name_H-M   'P 1'
#
loop_
_entity.id
_entity.type
_entity.pdbx_description
1 polymer ?
#
loop_
_entity_poly.entity_id
_entity_poly.type
_entity_poly.pdbx_seq_one_letter_code
_entity_poly.pdbx_strand_id
1 'polypeptide(L)'
;MINGVLLKNAIISGANNIVRHKKEVDELNIFPVPDGDTGTNMSMTITAAAKLLAESEEVISFAEVSKMTSSAMLRGARGNSGVILSLLFKGIAEVLKESEEVDGVLFADALTLGVEYAYKAVMNPTEGTILTVARLAAEAARIAADVENDPIIVLGAACNAAEDALAQTPELLHVLKKAGVVDAGGKGLCIIFEGMLSLLRDGVMINIDAPVEVKKENTDDFFKNAAAEFDSEINFTYCTEFIVGKNDNATADSVAELRAYLEGIGDCVVVVEDDDIIKTHVHTENPGLALETALKYGQLLTVKVENMREQHRIAAEKHEQELKLLEESPEPAEPEKEFGFVSVAAGEGLHELFKDLGVDRVVSGGQSMNPSTENLYNAIMAVPAKVVFVFPNNKNILMAARQACELITDRKTVIIPTRTVPQGIAAMLAYDEQATVELNVEYMMEAAKKILTGQVTYAARDSEFGSTKLREGDIIALNNGKLVFKDKDPVKAAIKLTKEMVSKSTTFITIIYGEKVSEAQANLAYDAIQAKYGSSVDITLVNGGQPLYYFLISVE
;
A
#
# COMPACT_ATOMS: atom_id res chain seq x y z
N MET A 1 -7.95 -26.14 -23.79
CA MET A 1 -6.48 -25.91 -23.68
C MET A 1 -6.18 -24.43 -23.77
N ILE A 2 -5.27 -23.92 -22.97
CA ILE A 2 -4.86 -22.53 -22.94
C ILE A 2 -3.64 -22.36 -23.85
N ASN A 3 -3.55 -21.29 -24.63
CA ASN A 3 -2.37 -20.90 -25.41
C ASN A 3 -1.74 -19.61 -24.85
N GLY A 4 -0.58 -19.20 -25.39
CA GLY A 4 0.15 -18.02 -24.89
C GLY A 4 -0.68 -16.74 -24.96
N VAL A 5 -1.50 -16.55 -26.01
CA VAL A 5 -2.39 -15.38 -26.15
C VAL A 5 -3.47 -15.35 -25.09
N LEU A 6 -4.08 -16.50 -24.80
CA LEU A 6 -5.09 -16.60 -23.73
C LEU A 6 -4.47 -16.36 -22.35
N LEU A 7 -3.27 -16.89 -22.08
CA LEU A 7 -2.56 -16.62 -20.81
C LEU A 7 -2.22 -15.15 -20.67
N LYS A 8 -1.67 -14.52 -21.71
CA LYS A 8 -1.40 -13.07 -21.78
C LYS A 8 -2.65 -12.28 -21.39
N ASN A 9 -3.76 -12.55 -22.07
CA ASN A 9 -5.01 -11.84 -21.85
C ASN A 9 -5.62 -12.12 -20.46
N ALA A 10 -5.46 -13.35 -19.93
CA ALA A 10 -5.90 -13.68 -18.58
C ALA A 10 -5.14 -12.89 -17.52
N ILE A 11 -3.82 -12.74 -17.66
CA ILE A 11 -3.00 -11.93 -16.75
C ILE A 11 -3.42 -10.46 -16.81
N ILE A 12 -3.67 -9.91 -18.01
CA ILE A 12 -4.16 -8.53 -18.16
C ILE A 12 -5.56 -8.37 -17.50
N SER A 13 -6.46 -9.33 -17.70
CA SER A 13 -7.79 -9.31 -17.08
C SER A 13 -7.71 -9.36 -15.55
N GLY A 14 -6.85 -10.20 -14.99
CA GLY A 14 -6.57 -10.25 -13.54
C GLY A 14 -5.99 -8.95 -13.00
N ALA A 15 -5.07 -8.32 -13.75
CA ALA A 15 -4.51 -7.02 -13.40
C ALA A 15 -5.57 -5.92 -13.39
N ASN A 16 -6.43 -5.88 -14.40
CA ASN A 16 -7.52 -4.92 -14.48
C ASN A 16 -8.51 -5.10 -13.32
N ASN A 17 -8.78 -6.35 -12.93
CA ASN A 17 -9.69 -6.64 -11.83
C ASN A 17 -9.16 -6.12 -10.49
N ILE A 18 -7.89 -6.36 -10.17
CA ILE A 18 -7.31 -5.84 -8.91
C ILE A 18 -7.18 -4.31 -8.91
N VAL A 19 -6.92 -3.67 -10.06
CA VAL A 19 -6.90 -2.21 -10.19
C VAL A 19 -8.27 -1.61 -9.82
N ARG A 20 -9.37 -2.22 -10.28
CA ARG A 20 -10.75 -1.79 -9.96
C ARG A 20 -11.07 -1.92 -8.47
N HIS A 21 -10.54 -2.94 -7.80
CA HIS A 21 -10.84 -3.27 -6.41
C HIS A 21 -9.73 -2.86 -5.43
N LYS A 22 -8.70 -2.11 -5.89
CA LYS A 22 -7.54 -1.79 -5.05
C LYS A 22 -7.91 -1.09 -3.74
N LYS A 23 -8.89 -0.17 -3.76
CA LYS A 23 -9.37 0.54 -2.58
C LYS A 23 -10.03 -0.41 -1.58
N GLU A 24 -10.90 -1.33 -2.07
CA GLU A 24 -11.52 -2.36 -1.24
C GLU A 24 -10.48 -3.20 -0.51
N VAL A 25 -9.41 -3.60 -1.22
CA VAL A 25 -8.31 -4.38 -0.63
C VAL A 25 -7.48 -3.54 0.35
N ASP A 26 -7.21 -2.27 0.05
CA ASP A 26 -6.51 -1.35 0.94
C ASP A 26 -7.29 -1.12 2.24
N GLU A 27 -8.62 -1.08 2.18
CA GLU A 27 -9.52 -0.95 3.33
C GLU A 27 -9.50 -2.16 4.26
N LEU A 28 -9.05 -3.34 3.83
CA LEU A 28 -8.90 -4.53 4.68
C LEU A 28 -7.63 -4.50 5.55
N ASN A 29 -6.70 -3.58 5.33
CA ASN A 29 -5.52 -3.46 6.18
C ASN A 29 -5.90 -3.06 7.60
N ILE A 30 -5.52 -3.90 8.58
CA ILE A 30 -6.03 -3.85 9.96
C ILE A 30 -5.37 -2.77 10.79
N PHE A 31 -4.16 -2.38 10.45
CA PHE A 31 -3.38 -1.50 11.30
C PHE A 31 -3.97 -0.08 11.26
N PRO A 32 -4.13 0.59 12.43
CA PRO A 32 -4.72 1.93 12.49
C PRO A 32 -3.82 3.03 11.89
N VAL A 33 -2.63 2.70 11.43
CA VAL A 33 -1.72 3.61 10.73
C VAL A 33 -2.16 3.72 9.27
N PRO A 34 -2.06 4.91 8.64
CA PRO A 34 -2.44 5.10 7.23
C PRO A 34 -1.40 4.49 6.26
N ASP A 35 -1.07 3.20 6.45
CA ASP A 35 -0.19 2.41 5.57
C ASP A 35 -0.95 1.32 4.79
N GLY A 36 -2.29 1.43 4.74
CA GLY A 36 -3.16 0.53 3.99
C GLY A 36 -2.89 0.60 2.50
N ASP A 37 -1.91 -0.16 2.02
CA ASP A 37 -1.40 -0.10 0.66
C ASP A 37 -1.33 -1.48 -0.02
N THR A 38 -1.97 -2.52 0.56
CA THR A 38 -1.90 -3.89 0.02
C THR A 38 -2.49 -3.99 -1.38
N GLY A 39 -3.67 -3.44 -1.62
CA GLY A 39 -4.31 -3.41 -2.93
C GLY A 39 -3.50 -2.57 -3.93
N THR A 40 -3.01 -1.42 -3.48
CA THR A 40 -2.13 -0.56 -4.26
C THR A 40 -0.84 -1.28 -4.65
N ASN A 41 -0.14 -1.92 -3.73
CA ASN A 41 1.11 -2.65 -4.00
C ASN A 41 0.88 -3.83 -4.94
N MET A 42 -0.17 -4.63 -4.73
CA MET A 42 -0.50 -5.77 -5.60
C MET A 42 -0.91 -5.30 -7.00
N SER A 43 -1.75 -4.27 -7.11
CA SER A 43 -2.16 -3.72 -8.40
C SER A 43 -0.97 -3.16 -9.18
N MET A 44 -0.10 -2.37 -8.57
CA MET A 44 1.10 -1.83 -9.23
C MET A 44 2.06 -2.93 -9.68
N THR A 45 2.20 -3.99 -8.88
CA THR A 45 3.09 -5.13 -9.19
C THR A 45 2.61 -5.88 -10.44
N ILE A 46 1.33 -6.26 -10.52
CA ILE A 46 0.82 -7.01 -11.67
C ILE A 46 0.62 -6.12 -12.90
N THR A 47 0.31 -4.83 -12.72
CA THR A 47 0.18 -3.86 -13.82
C THR A 47 1.51 -3.66 -14.55
N ALA A 48 2.65 -3.80 -13.88
CA ALA A 48 3.95 -3.76 -14.55
C ALA A 48 4.06 -4.86 -15.63
N ALA A 49 3.56 -6.07 -15.36
CA ALA A 49 3.50 -7.13 -16.35
C ALA A 49 2.41 -6.89 -17.41
N ALA A 50 1.22 -6.46 -16.97
CA ALA A 50 0.09 -6.23 -17.89
C ALA A 50 0.41 -5.16 -18.96
N LYS A 51 1.10 -4.08 -18.60
CA LYS A 51 1.55 -3.06 -19.55
C LYS A 51 2.51 -3.64 -20.60
N LEU A 52 3.55 -4.35 -20.15
CA LEU A 52 4.52 -4.95 -21.06
C LEU A 52 3.87 -6.00 -21.97
N LEU A 53 2.94 -6.79 -21.44
CA LEU A 53 2.18 -7.78 -22.21
C LEU A 53 1.24 -7.11 -23.22
N ALA A 54 0.59 -6.00 -22.87
CA ALA A 54 -0.30 -5.27 -23.79
C ALA A 54 0.46 -4.69 -24.99
N GLU A 55 1.71 -4.32 -24.84
CA GLU A 55 2.58 -3.81 -25.91
C GLU A 55 3.22 -4.92 -26.75
N SER A 56 3.09 -6.21 -26.32
CA SER A 56 3.66 -7.34 -27.05
C SER A 56 2.86 -7.71 -28.30
N GLU A 57 3.47 -8.53 -29.18
CA GLU A 57 2.85 -8.99 -30.42
C GLU A 57 1.51 -9.71 -30.19
N GLU A 58 0.63 -9.71 -31.21
CA GLU A 58 -0.68 -10.39 -31.14
C GLU A 58 -0.52 -11.91 -30.93
N VAL A 59 0.49 -12.53 -31.54
CA VAL A 59 0.81 -13.95 -31.35
C VAL A 59 2.05 -14.04 -30.50
N ILE A 60 1.91 -14.64 -29.31
CA ILE A 60 2.98 -14.73 -28.32
C ILE A 60 3.04 -16.16 -27.74
N SER A 61 4.24 -16.68 -27.54
CA SER A 61 4.47 -18.00 -26.94
C SER A 61 4.35 -17.98 -25.42
N PHE A 62 4.15 -19.15 -24.80
CA PHE A 62 4.21 -19.29 -23.34
C PHE A 62 5.54 -18.83 -22.76
N ALA A 63 6.64 -19.19 -23.42
CA ALA A 63 7.99 -18.79 -23.00
C ALA A 63 8.13 -17.27 -22.88
N GLU A 64 7.63 -16.53 -23.86
CA GLU A 64 7.66 -15.07 -23.88
C GLU A 64 6.74 -14.47 -22.82
N VAL A 65 5.47 -14.93 -22.74
CA VAL A 65 4.54 -14.47 -21.71
C VAL A 65 5.10 -14.72 -20.31
N SER A 66 5.62 -15.93 -20.06
CA SER A 66 6.21 -16.32 -18.78
C SER A 66 7.40 -15.46 -18.42
N LYS A 67 8.34 -15.26 -19.36
CA LYS A 67 9.52 -14.41 -19.16
C LYS A 67 9.16 -12.96 -18.89
N MET A 68 8.25 -12.39 -19.71
CA MET A 68 7.81 -11.00 -19.57
C MET A 68 7.09 -10.79 -18.23
N THR A 69 6.15 -11.67 -17.89
CA THR A 69 5.39 -11.61 -16.64
C THR A 69 6.29 -11.70 -15.42
N SER A 70 7.11 -12.74 -15.33
CA SER A 70 8.00 -12.97 -14.20
C SER A 70 9.00 -11.82 -14.01
N SER A 71 9.65 -11.37 -15.08
CA SER A 71 10.62 -10.28 -15.03
C SER A 71 9.98 -8.95 -14.64
N ALA A 72 8.84 -8.57 -15.26
CA ALA A 72 8.19 -7.30 -14.98
C ALA A 72 7.59 -7.26 -13.58
N MET A 73 6.93 -8.33 -13.13
CA MET A 73 6.39 -8.40 -11.76
C MET A 73 7.50 -8.38 -10.71
N LEU A 74 8.61 -9.06 -10.94
CA LEU A 74 9.74 -9.06 -10.01
C LEU A 74 10.34 -7.66 -9.85
N ARG A 75 10.56 -6.94 -10.95
CA ARG A 75 11.08 -5.57 -10.94
C ARG A 75 10.07 -4.57 -10.37
N GLY A 76 8.80 -4.71 -10.75
CA GLY A 76 7.70 -3.86 -10.29
C GLY A 76 7.21 -4.17 -8.87
N ALA A 77 7.70 -5.22 -8.21
CA ALA A 77 7.22 -5.67 -6.91
C ALA A 77 7.37 -4.58 -5.83
N ARG A 78 6.28 -4.32 -5.11
CA ARG A 78 6.22 -3.31 -4.04
C ARG A 78 5.64 -3.91 -2.76
N GLY A 79 6.22 -3.53 -1.64
CA GLY A 79 5.83 -4.04 -0.33
C GLY A 79 5.89 -5.56 -0.23
N ASN A 80 5.50 -6.12 0.91
CA ASN A 80 5.52 -7.58 1.11
C ASN A 80 4.50 -8.29 0.21
N SER A 81 3.29 -7.73 0.06
CA SER A 81 2.21 -8.32 -0.74
C SER A 81 2.56 -8.40 -2.23
N GLY A 82 3.15 -7.33 -2.78
CA GLY A 82 3.62 -7.33 -4.17
C GLY A 82 4.77 -8.29 -4.41
N VAL A 83 5.73 -8.38 -3.47
CA VAL A 83 6.83 -9.34 -3.57
C VAL A 83 6.32 -10.78 -3.52
N ILE A 84 5.42 -11.12 -2.59
CA ILE A 84 4.82 -12.46 -2.51
C ILE A 84 4.07 -12.77 -3.82
N LEU A 85 3.27 -11.83 -4.33
CA LEU A 85 2.56 -12.00 -5.60
C LEU A 85 3.55 -12.23 -6.76
N SER A 86 4.64 -11.47 -6.85
CA SER A 86 5.65 -11.65 -7.90
C SER A 86 6.31 -13.03 -7.86
N LEU A 87 6.51 -13.59 -6.67
CA LEU A 87 7.09 -14.93 -6.49
C LEU A 87 6.10 -16.04 -6.83
N LEU A 88 4.82 -15.88 -6.52
CA LEU A 88 3.76 -16.79 -6.99
C LEU A 88 3.79 -16.88 -8.53
N PHE A 89 3.79 -15.74 -9.21
CA PHE A 89 3.85 -15.71 -10.67
C PHE A 89 5.19 -16.15 -11.25
N LYS A 90 6.31 -15.98 -10.52
CA LYS A 90 7.61 -16.50 -10.91
C LYS A 90 7.61 -18.04 -10.96
N GLY A 91 7.04 -18.70 -9.96
CA GLY A 91 6.93 -20.16 -9.95
C GLY A 91 5.99 -20.67 -11.05
N ILE A 92 4.86 -20.00 -11.29
CA ILE A 92 3.95 -20.28 -12.40
C ILE A 92 4.70 -20.17 -13.74
N ALA A 93 5.43 -19.09 -13.96
CA ALA A 93 6.19 -18.84 -15.17
C ALA A 93 7.29 -19.87 -15.40
N GLU A 94 7.94 -20.34 -14.33
CA GLU A 94 9.02 -21.34 -14.42
C GLU A 94 8.52 -22.69 -14.97
N VAL A 95 7.32 -23.11 -14.60
CA VAL A 95 6.71 -24.35 -15.11
C VAL A 95 6.22 -24.17 -16.54
N LEU A 96 5.58 -23.02 -16.85
CA LEU A 96 4.93 -22.83 -18.14
C LEU A 96 5.88 -22.46 -19.29
N LYS A 97 7.08 -21.98 -19.01
CA LYS A 97 8.00 -21.43 -20.02
C LYS A 97 8.42 -22.40 -21.13
N GLU A 98 8.42 -23.71 -20.86
CA GLU A 98 8.85 -24.75 -21.81
C GLU A 98 7.69 -25.45 -22.51
N SER A 99 6.44 -24.99 -22.25
CA SER A 99 5.24 -25.65 -22.72
C SER A 99 4.69 -24.98 -23.98
N GLU A 100 4.16 -25.78 -24.91
CA GLU A 100 3.43 -25.27 -26.07
C GLU A 100 1.92 -25.14 -25.75
N GLU A 101 1.41 -26.00 -24.87
CA GLU A 101 0.03 -26.03 -24.39
C GLU A 101 -0.02 -26.31 -22.89
N VAL A 102 -1.00 -25.76 -22.21
CA VAL A 102 -1.21 -25.96 -20.77
C VAL A 102 -2.49 -26.73 -20.53
N ASP A 103 -2.32 -27.88 -19.90
CA ASP A 103 -3.40 -28.71 -19.38
C ASP A 103 -3.61 -28.46 -17.87
N GLY A 104 -4.59 -29.14 -17.27
CA GLY A 104 -4.94 -28.94 -15.86
C GLY A 104 -3.84 -29.38 -14.90
N VAL A 105 -3.13 -30.49 -15.21
CA VAL A 105 -2.06 -31.02 -14.37
C VAL A 105 -0.87 -30.05 -14.34
N LEU A 106 -0.46 -29.57 -15.51
CA LEU A 106 0.65 -28.62 -15.62
C LEU A 106 0.32 -27.29 -14.94
N PHE A 107 -0.96 -26.85 -15.03
CA PHE A 107 -1.40 -25.63 -14.37
C PHE A 107 -1.39 -25.78 -12.84
N ALA A 108 -1.82 -26.94 -12.30
CA ALA A 108 -1.76 -27.22 -10.87
C ALA A 108 -0.31 -27.30 -10.35
N ASP A 109 0.61 -27.90 -11.13
CA ASP A 109 2.04 -27.92 -10.82
C ASP A 109 2.63 -26.50 -10.79
N ALA A 110 2.22 -25.64 -11.74
CA ALA A 110 2.63 -24.25 -11.81
C ALA A 110 2.18 -23.46 -10.56
N LEU A 111 0.94 -23.60 -10.11
CA LEU A 111 0.45 -22.98 -8.88
C LEU A 111 1.23 -23.49 -7.66
N THR A 112 1.49 -24.81 -7.58
CA THR A 112 2.24 -25.45 -6.48
C THR A 112 3.64 -24.87 -6.38
N LEU A 113 4.39 -24.78 -7.48
CA LEU A 113 5.74 -24.21 -7.49
C LEU A 113 5.73 -22.72 -7.11
N GLY A 114 4.69 -21.98 -7.54
CA GLY A 114 4.49 -20.58 -7.12
C GLY A 114 4.38 -20.43 -5.61
N VAL A 115 3.57 -21.29 -4.97
CA VAL A 115 3.41 -21.34 -3.52
C VAL A 115 4.74 -21.66 -2.83
N GLU A 116 5.49 -22.63 -3.31
CA GLU A 116 6.80 -22.97 -2.74
C GLU A 116 7.78 -21.77 -2.78
N TYR A 117 7.82 -21.03 -3.87
CA TYR A 117 8.67 -19.84 -3.99
C TYR A 117 8.27 -18.75 -2.99
N ALA A 118 6.96 -18.53 -2.85
CA ALA A 118 6.44 -17.54 -1.90
C ALA A 118 6.77 -17.92 -0.44
N TYR A 119 6.57 -19.19 -0.04
CA TYR A 119 6.89 -19.64 1.33
C TYR A 119 8.40 -19.58 1.63
N LYS A 120 9.27 -19.94 0.67
CA LYS A 120 10.74 -19.89 0.85
C LYS A 120 11.27 -18.46 1.07
N ALA A 121 10.61 -17.45 0.48
CA ALA A 121 11.06 -16.07 0.59
C ALA A 121 10.65 -15.39 1.90
N VAL A 122 9.60 -15.87 2.56
CA VAL A 122 9.12 -15.32 3.82
C VAL A 122 9.86 -15.96 4.99
N MET A 123 10.60 -15.16 5.77
CA MET A 123 11.40 -15.68 6.91
C MET A 123 10.57 -16.40 7.98
N ASN A 124 9.36 -15.90 8.24
CA ASN A 124 8.43 -16.45 9.22
C ASN A 124 7.04 -16.52 8.56
N PRO A 125 6.76 -17.57 7.77
CA PRO A 125 5.45 -17.76 7.17
C PRO A 125 4.36 -17.81 8.25
N THR A 126 3.30 -17.04 8.06
CA THR A 126 2.20 -16.96 9.01
C THR A 126 0.93 -17.46 8.34
N GLU A 127 0.26 -18.44 8.98
CA GLU A 127 -1.04 -18.92 8.50
C GLU A 127 -2.13 -17.87 8.74
N GLY A 128 -3.18 -17.91 7.91
CA GLY A 128 -4.24 -16.89 7.89
C GLY A 128 -3.88 -15.66 7.04
N THR A 129 -2.92 -15.80 6.12
CA THR A 129 -2.47 -14.76 5.19
C THR A 129 -2.59 -15.21 3.72
N ILE A 130 -2.21 -14.34 2.78
CA ILE A 130 -2.11 -14.67 1.34
C ILE A 130 -1.40 -16.01 1.08
N LEU A 131 -0.44 -16.40 1.93
CA LEU A 131 0.27 -17.68 1.79
C LEU A 131 -0.67 -18.87 1.99
N THR A 132 -1.54 -18.81 3.01
CA THR A 132 -2.56 -19.84 3.27
C THR A 132 -3.55 -19.92 2.14
N VAL A 133 -4.04 -18.78 1.67
CA VAL A 133 -5.00 -18.71 0.54
C VAL A 133 -4.39 -19.32 -0.73
N ALA A 134 -3.15 -18.95 -1.07
CA ALA A 134 -2.45 -19.48 -2.23
C ALA A 134 -2.21 -21.00 -2.10
N ARG A 135 -1.80 -21.48 -0.93
CA ARG A 135 -1.55 -22.91 -0.68
C ARG A 135 -2.81 -23.75 -0.85
N LEU A 136 -3.91 -23.35 -0.21
CA LEU A 136 -5.18 -24.09 -0.30
C LEU A 136 -5.76 -24.03 -1.72
N ALA A 137 -5.59 -22.94 -2.44
CA ALA A 137 -5.93 -22.85 -3.86
C ALA A 137 -5.13 -23.84 -4.72
N ALA A 138 -3.81 -23.95 -4.51
CA ALA A 138 -2.96 -24.88 -5.23
C ALA A 138 -3.27 -26.36 -4.91
N GLU A 139 -3.55 -26.67 -3.62
CA GLU A 139 -3.98 -28.01 -3.21
C GLU A 139 -5.29 -28.42 -3.89
N ALA A 140 -6.29 -27.51 -3.94
CA ALA A 140 -7.57 -27.77 -4.63
C ALA A 140 -7.39 -27.90 -6.15
N ALA A 141 -6.51 -27.08 -6.74
CA ALA A 141 -6.15 -27.19 -8.15
C ALA A 141 -5.59 -28.59 -8.46
N ARG A 142 -4.72 -29.13 -7.61
CA ARG A 142 -4.14 -30.45 -7.77
C ARG A 142 -5.21 -31.55 -7.72
N ILE A 143 -6.08 -31.49 -6.72
CA ILE A 143 -7.18 -32.46 -6.59
C ILE A 143 -8.12 -32.41 -7.81
N ALA A 144 -8.43 -31.21 -8.31
CA ALA A 144 -9.27 -31.05 -9.49
C ALA A 144 -8.60 -31.61 -10.75
N ALA A 145 -7.31 -31.39 -10.93
CA ALA A 145 -6.54 -31.88 -12.07
C ALA A 145 -6.47 -33.40 -12.13
N ASP A 146 -6.48 -34.09 -10.98
CA ASP A 146 -6.51 -35.55 -10.89
C ASP A 146 -7.87 -36.14 -11.33
N VAL A 147 -8.94 -35.32 -11.30
CA VAL A 147 -10.30 -35.71 -11.71
C VAL A 147 -10.56 -35.33 -13.16
N GLU A 148 -10.23 -34.12 -13.55
CA GLU A 148 -10.46 -33.57 -14.88
C GLU A 148 -9.30 -32.66 -15.29
N ASN A 149 -8.58 -33.05 -16.36
CA ASN A 149 -7.38 -32.36 -16.82
C ASN A 149 -7.70 -31.16 -17.72
N ASP A 150 -8.67 -30.33 -17.31
CA ASP A 150 -9.01 -29.05 -17.95
C ASP A 150 -8.50 -27.88 -17.10
N PRO A 151 -7.59 -27.04 -17.63
CA PRO A 151 -7.01 -25.95 -16.86
C PRO A 151 -8.03 -24.89 -16.41
N ILE A 152 -9.16 -24.74 -17.09
CA ILE A 152 -10.23 -23.81 -16.71
C ILE A 152 -10.98 -24.34 -15.48
N ILE A 153 -11.26 -25.64 -15.45
CA ILE A 153 -11.88 -26.31 -14.31
C ILE A 153 -10.94 -26.27 -13.10
N VAL A 154 -9.66 -26.54 -13.34
CA VAL A 154 -8.60 -26.49 -12.31
C VAL A 154 -8.47 -25.08 -11.71
N LEU A 155 -8.45 -24.03 -12.54
CA LEU A 155 -8.44 -22.65 -12.05
C LEU A 155 -9.74 -22.31 -11.31
N GLY A 156 -10.88 -22.78 -11.78
CA GLY A 156 -12.16 -22.61 -11.10
C GLY A 156 -12.17 -23.23 -9.69
N ALA A 157 -11.60 -24.43 -9.54
CA ALA A 157 -11.44 -25.08 -8.24
C ALA A 157 -10.48 -24.30 -7.33
N ALA A 158 -9.38 -23.78 -7.88
CA ALA A 158 -8.44 -22.91 -7.16
C ALA A 158 -9.13 -21.63 -6.67
N CYS A 159 -9.94 -20.95 -7.49
CA CYS A 159 -10.69 -19.76 -7.11
C CYS A 159 -11.66 -20.05 -5.96
N ASN A 160 -12.44 -21.11 -6.05
CA ASN A 160 -13.40 -21.47 -4.99
C ASN A 160 -12.69 -21.77 -3.66
N ALA A 161 -11.60 -22.55 -3.70
CA ALA A 161 -10.83 -22.85 -2.51
C ALA A 161 -10.10 -21.62 -1.93
N ALA A 162 -9.68 -20.68 -2.79
CA ALA A 162 -9.10 -19.41 -2.37
C ALA A 162 -10.13 -18.56 -1.60
N GLU A 163 -11.37 -18.47 -2.07
CA GLU A 163 -12.47 -17.75 -1.39
C GLU A 163 -12.81 -18.42 -0.03
N ASP A 164 -12.93 -19.76 0.00
CA ASP A 164 -13.17 -20.50 1.24
C ASP A 164 -12.03 -20.32 2.24
N ALA A 165 -10.78 -20.36 1.78
CA ALA A 165 -9.60 -20.10 2.60
C ALA A 165 -9.56 -18.65 3.12
N LEU A 166 -9.91 -17.68 2.27
CA LEU A 166 -10.00 -16.27 2.64
C LEU A 166 -11.00 -16.05 3.77
N ALA A 167 -12.19 -16.66 3.66
CA ALA A 167 -13.23 -16.57 4.69
C ALA A 167 -12.77 -17.15 6.04
N GLN A 168 -11.81 -18.08 6.04
CA GLN A 168 -11.27 -18.72 7.25
C GLN A 168 -10.07 -17.96 7.84
N THR A 169 -9.48 -16.98 7.13
CA THR A 169 -8.30 -16.24 7.62
C THR A 169 -8.51 -15.60 8.99
N PRO A 170 -9.71 -15.08 9.37
CA PRO A 170 -9.94 -14.55 10.71
C PRO A 170 -9.85 -15.61 11.83
N GLU A 171 -10.17 -16.87 11.53
CA GLU A 171 -10.08 -17.94 12.52
C GLU A 171 -8.63 -18.40 12.75
N LEU A 172 -7.78 -18.25 11.73
CA LEU A 172 -6.37 -18.60 11.78
C LEU A 172 -5.51 -17.48 12.38
N LEU A 173 -5.89 -16.21 12.14
CA LEU A 173 -5.12 -15.05 12.58
C LEU A 173 -5.97 -14.16 13.50
N HIS A 174 -5.74 -14.25 14.79
CA HIS A 174 -6.54 -13.61 15.84
C HIS A 174 -6.68 -12.08 15.68
N VAL A 175 -5.70 -11.41 15.06
CA VAL A 175 -5.76 -9.97 14.78
C VAL A 175 -6.83 -9.64 13.75
N LEU A 176 -7.02 -10.50 12.71
CA LEU A 176 -8.08 -10.36 11.70
C LEU A 176 -9.47 -10.58 12.33
N LYS A 177 -9.58 -11.61 13.18
CA LYS A 177 -10.82 -11.90 13.92
C LYS A 177 -11.27 -10.73 14.79
N LYS A 178 -10.33 -10.10 15.51
CA LYS A 178 -10.62 -8.91 16.33
C LYS A 178 -11.05 -7.71 15.51
N ALA A 179 -10.50 -7.53 14.31
CA ALA A 179 -10.83 -6.44 13.43
C ALA A 179 -12.10 -6.69 12.60
N GLY A 180 -12.61 -7.92 12.59
CA GLY A 180 -13.78 -8.31 11.80
C GLY A 180 -13.55 -8.27 10.29
N VAL A 181 -12.30 -8.47 9.85
CA VAL A 181 -11.90 -8.45 8.43
C VAL A 181 -11.14 -9.70 8.02
N VAL A 182 -11.09 -9.97 6.72
CA VAL A 182 -10.28 -11.02 6.11
C VAL A 182 -8.88 -10.50 5.76
N ASP A 183 -7.96 -11.40 5.37
CA ASP A 183 -6.61 -11.01 4.93
C ASP A 183 -6.65 -10.22 3.63
N ALA A 184 -6.10 -9.01 3.64
CA ALA A 184 -6.07 -8.10 2.48
C ALA A 184 -5.30 -8.70 1.29
N GLY A 185 -4.15 -9.35 1.54
CA GLY A 185 -3.35 -10.00 0.51
C GLY A 185 -4.06 -11.19 -0.13
N GLY A 186 -4.72 -12.02 0.69
CA GLY A 186 -5.56 -13.12 0.22
C GLY A 186 -6.73 -12.63 -0.62
N LYS A 187 -7.42 -11.56 -0.19
CA LYS A 187 -8.49 -10.93 -0.99
C LYS A 187 -7.99 -10.46 -2.34
N GLY A 188 -6.84 -9.78 -2.37
CA GLY A 188 -6.22 -9.34 -3.63
C GLY A 188 -5.89 -10.50 -4.57
N LEU A 189 -5.43 -11.65 -4.04
CA LEU A 189 -5.15 -12.85 -4.83
C LEU A 189 -6.44 -13.44 -5.42
N CYS A 190 -7.52 -13.55 -4.63
CA CYS A 190 -8.84 -14.01 -5.11
C CYS A 190 -9.33 -13.14 -6.28
N ILE A 191 -9.26 -11.81 -6.14
CA ILE A 191 -9.68 -10.86 -7.18
C ILE A 191 -8.86 -11.05 -8.47
N ILE A 192 -7.54 -11.26 -8.37
CA ILE A 192 -6.69 -11.52 -9.55
C ILE A 192 -7.10 -12.83 -10.23
N PHE A 193 -7.26 -13.91 -9.48
CA PHE A 193 -7.64 -15.22 -10.03
C PHE A 193 -9.03 -15.19 -10.65
N GLU A 194 -9.99 -14.49 -10.03
CA GLU A 194 -11.33 -14.30 -10.59
C GLU A 194 -11.28 -13.55 -11.92
N GLY A 195 -10.47 -12.49 -12.02
CA GLY A 195 -10.26 -11.76 -13.27
C GLY A 195 -9.65 -12.61 -14.39
N MET A 196 -8.73 -13.51 -14.05
CA MET A 196 -8.17 -14.49 -14.99
C MET A 196 -9.23 -15.51 -15.42
N LEU A 197 -9.98 -16.04 -14.47
CA LEU A 197 -11.02 -17.05 -14.72
C LEU A 197 -12.16 -16.49 -15.58
N SER A 198 -12.59 -15.26 -15.35
CA SER A 198 -13.63 -14.58 -16.15
C SER A 198 -13.29 -14.58 -17.64
N LEU A 199 -12.04 -14.29 -17.99
CA LEU A 199 -11.60 -14.37 -19.38
C LEU A 199 -11.56 -15.81 -19.90
N LEU A 200 -10.93 -16.71 -19.14
CA LEU A 200 -10.69 -18.08 -19.62
C LEU A 200 -11.98 -18.91 -19.73
N ARG A 201 -12.92 -18.74 -18.79
CA ARG A 201 -14.18 -19.47 -18.74
C ARG A 201 -15.27 -18.82 -19.57
N ASP A 202 -15.43 -17.49 -19.44
CA ASP A 202 -16.59 -16.76 -19.96
C ASP A 202 -16.26 -15.94 -21.21
N GLY A 203 -14.96 -15.86 -21.57
CA GLY A 203 -14.47 -15.02 -22.68
C GLY A 203 -14.58 -13.51 -22.42
N VAL A 204 -14.80 -13.11 -21.15
CA VAL A 204 -15.03 -11.72 -20.75
C VAL A 204 -13.74 -11.11 -20.22
N MET A 205 -13.15 -10.20 -21.01
CA MET A 205 -12.03 -9.37 -20.54
C MET A 205 -12.55 -8.31 -19.58
N ILE A 206 -11.98 -8.26 -18.37
CA ILE A 206 -12.27 -7.17 -17.45
C ILE A 206 -11.55 -5.91 -17.92
N ASN A 207 -12.32 -4.84 -18.16
CA ASN A 207 -11.79 -3.53 -18.53
C ASN A 207 -11.78 -2.62 -17.31
N ILE A 208 -10.75 -1.78 -17.17
CA ILE A 208 -10.61 -0.84 -16.06
C ILE A 208 -11.81 0.12 -16.01
N ASP A 209 -12.31 0.55 -17.17
CA ASP A 209 -13.36 1.58 -17.33
C ASP A 209 -14.80 1.03 -17.27
N ALA A 210 -14.99 -0.29 -17.13
CA ALA A 210 -16.33 -0.86 -17.06
C ALA A 210 -16.91 -0.72 -15.64
N PRO A 211 -18.21 -0.33 -15.48
CA PRO A 211 -18.84 -0.23 -14.17
C PRO A 211 -18.79 -1.56 -13.43
N VAL A 212 -18.52 -1.54 -12.13
CA VAL A 212 -18.60 -2.72 -11.27
C VAL A 212 -20.08 -3.06 -11.10
N GLU A 213 -20.54 -4.23 -11.54
CA GLU A 213 -21.87 -4.73 -11.19
C GLU A 213 -21.92 -5.03 -9.68
N VAL A 214 -22.41 -4.09 -8.91
CA VAL A 214 -22.61 -4.25 -7.47
C VAL A 214 -23.84 -5.11 -7.24
N LYS A 215 -23.67 -6.31 -6.68
CA LYS A 215 -24.77 -7.04 -6.04
C LYS A 215 -25.31 -6.16 -4.93
N LYS A 216 -26.61 -5.82 -5.02
CA LYS A 216 -27.32 -4.94 -4.08
C LYS A 216 -27.26 -5.48 -2.66
N GLU A 217 -26.32 -5.00 -1.87
CA GLU A 217 -26.40 -5.03 -0.40
C GLU A 217 -25.64 -3.79 0.16
N ASN A 218 -26.41 -2.89 0.78
CA ASN A 218 -26.06 -1.65 1.48
C ASN A 218 -25.95 -0.36 0.66
N THR A 219 -26.89 0.54 0.96
CA THR A 219 -27.01 1.89 0.40
C THR A 219 -25.83 2.82 0.68
N ASP A 220 -24.99 2.54 1.68
CA ASP A 220 -23.82 3.36 2.01
C ASP A 220 -22.64 3.16 1.04
N ASP A 221 -22.52 2.00 0.40
CA ASP A 221 -21.46 1.73 -0.58
C ASP A 221 -21.76 2.33 -1.97
N PHE A 222 -23.02 2.62 -2.26
CA PHE A 222 -23.42 3.23 -3.53
C PHE A 222 -22.85 4.65 -3.70
N PHE A 223 -22.79 5.44 -2.63
CA PHE A 223 -22.26 6.81 -2.66
C PHE A 223 -20.74 6.86 -2.76
N LYS A 224 -20.04 5.87 -2.18
CA LYS A 224 -18.58 5.74 -2.34
C LYS A 224 -18.18 5.41 -3.77
N ASN A 225 -19.02 4.67 -4.49
CA ASN A 225 -18.75 4.27 -5.88
C ASN A 225 -19.06 5.37 -6.89
N ALA A 226 -20.04 6.26 -6.63
CA ALA A 226 -20.30 7.42 -7.47
C ALA A 226 -19.14 8.44 -7.49
N ALA A 227 -18.31 8.47 -6.44
CA ALA A 227 -17.10 9.28 -6.38
C ALA A 227 -15.90 8.68 -7.15
N ALA A 228 -16.01 7.46 -7.68
CA ALA A 228 -14.91 6.73 -8.34
C ALA A 228 -14.91 6.83 -9.89
N GLU A 229 -15.87 7.54 -10.50
CA GLU A 229 -15.89 7.80 -11.95
C GLU A 229 -14.96 8.97 -12.32
N PHE A 230 -13.66 8.85 -12.06
CA PHE A 230 -12.68 9.92 -12.18
C PHE A 230 -11.90 9.94 -13.52
N ASP A 231 -12.38 9.34 -14.59
CA ASP A 231 -11.72 9.38 -15.93
C ASP A 231 -12.54 10.05 -17.06
N SER A 232 -13.65 10.72 -16.72
CA SER A 232 -14.36 11.58 -17.67
C SER A 232 -13.92 13.04 -17.48
N GLU A 233 -13.93 13.84 -18.55
CA GLU A 233 -13.72 15.28 -18.50
C GLU A 233 -14.55 15.90 -17.36
N ILE A 234 -13.87 16.58 -16.40
CA ILE A 234 -14.53 17.23 -15.27
C ILE A 234 -15.36 18.41 -15.82
N ASN A 235 -16.64 18.16 -16.06
CA ASN A 235 -17.56 19.16 -16.57
C ASN A 235 -17.96 20.17 -15.49
N PHE A 236 -18.05 19.73 -14.23
CA PHE A 236 -18.44 20.55 -13.08
C PHE A 236 -17.36 20.52 -11.99
N THR A 237 -17.15 21.68 -11.35
CA THR A 237 -16.03 21.87 -10.41
C THR A 237 -16.22 21.19 -9.07
N TYR A 238 -17.48 21.15 -8.57
CA TYR A 238 -17.75 20.74 -7.19
C TYR A 238 -18.57 19.46 -7.10
N CYS A 239 -18.03 18.45 -6.41
CA CYS A 239 -18.81 17.34 -5.87
C CYS A 239 -19.52 17.83 -4.61
N THR A 240 -20.84 17.69 -4.58
CA THR A 240 -21.68 18.19 -3.48
C THR A 240 -22.55 17.06 -2.97
N GLU A 241 -22.30 16.67 -1.73
CA GLU A 241 -23.06 15.65 -1.01
C GLU A 241 -23.78 16.25 0.19
N PHE A 242 -25.03 15.88 0.39
CA PHE A 242 -25.76 16.34 1.56
C PHE A 242 -26.88 15.38 1.96
N ILE A 243 -27.24 15.45 3.24
CA ILE A 243 -28.34 14.71 3.82
C ILE A 243 -29.35 15.74 4.37
N VAL A 244 -30.60 15.61 3.94
CA VAL A 244 -31.73 16.42 4.42
C VAL A 244 -32.58 15.58 5.37
N GLY A 245 -32.81 16.05 6.59
CA GLY A 245 -33.86 15.52 7.47
C GLY A 245 -35.21 16.07 7.01
N LYS A 246 -36.13 15.19 6.58
CA LYS A 246 -37.44 15.57 6.00
C LYS A 246 -38.26 16.37 6.97
N ASN A 247 -39.03 17.33 6.44
CA ASN A 247 -40.08 18.04 7.15
C ASN A 247 -41.46 17.69 6.57
N ASP A 248 -42.52 18.25 7.14
CA ASP A 248 -43.91 18.00 6.71
C ASP A 248 -44.17 18.39 5.23
N ASN A 249 -43.30 19.17 4.60
CA ASN A 249 -43.41 19.57 3.20
C ASN A 249 -42.75 18.55 2.23
N ALA A 250 -41.98 17.57 2.74
CA ALA A 250 -41.32 16.57 1.92
C ALA A 250 -42.31 15.44 1.60
N THR A 251 -42.83 15.44 0.39
CA THR A 251 -43.73 14.40 -0.15
C THR A 251 -42.97 13.43 -1.04
N ALA A 252 -43.61 12.32 -1.46
CA ALA A 252 -43.02 11.39 -2.42
C ALA A 252 -42.58 12.05 -3.75
N ASP A 253 -43.27 13.14 -4.15
CA ASP A 253 -42.90 13.90 -5.36
C ASP A 253 -41.69 14.81 -5.15
N SER A 254 -41.36 15.15 -3.90
CA SER A 254 -40.24 16.05 -3.55
C SER A 254 -38.87 15.54 -4.01
N VAL A 255 -38.66 14.22 -3.95
CA VAL A 255 -37.41 13.59 -4.40
C VAL A 255 -37.27 13.68 -5.92
N ALA A 256 -38.37 13.49 -6.66
CA ALA A 256 -38.39 13.64 -8.12
C ALA A 256 -38.16 15.12 -8.53
N GLU A 257 -38.78 16.06 -7.82
CA GLU A 257 -38.58 17.50 -8.04
C GLU A 257 -37.14 17.95 -7.74
N LEU A 258 -36.57 17.49 -6.61
CA LEU A 258 -35.18 17.78 -6.26
C LEU A 258 -34.22 17.22 -7.31
N ARG A 259 -34.41 15.96 -7.73
CA ARG A 259 -33.60 15.32 -8.76
C ARG A 259 -33.67 16.11 -10.07
N ALA A 260 -34.88 16.40 -10.57
CA ALA A 260 -35.06 17.15 -11.82
C ALA A 260 -34.40 18.54 -11.78
N TYR A 261 -34.45 19.22 -10.63
CA TYR A 261 -33.76 20.49 -10.44
C TYR A 261 -32.24 20.33 -10.51
N LEU A 262 -31.69 19.32 -9.81
CA LEU A 262 -30.24 19.07 -9.76
C LEU A 262 -29.68 18.66 -11.12
N GLU A 263 -30.43 17.85 -11.89
CA GLU A 263 -30.10 17.50 -13.28
C GLU A 263 -30.03 18.72 -14.20
N GLY A 264 -30.75 19.80 -13.85
CA GLY A 264 -30.68 21.08 -14.58
C GLY A 264 -29.47 21.95 -14.24
N ILE A 265 -28.76 21.69 -13.13
CA ILE A 265 -27.62 22.50 -12.67
C ILE A 265 -26.33 21.70 -12.50
N GLY A 266 -26.34 20.39 -12.83
CA GLY A 266 -25.19 19.51 -12.66
C GLY A 266 -25.35 18.17 -13.35
N ASP A 267 -24.35 17.31 -13.17
CA ASP A 267 -24.34 15.92 -13.60
C ASP A 267 -24.12 14.96 -12.43
N CYS A 268 -24.03 13.64 -12.69
CA CYS A 268 -23.86 12.59 -11.69
C CYS A 268 -24.87 12.68 -10.53
N VAL A 269 -26.13 13.07 -10.86
CA VAL A 269 -27.17 13.32 -9.86
C VAL A 269 -27.72 12.01 -9.29
N VAL A 270 -27.52 11.82 -7.99
CA VAL A 270 -28.11 10.72 -7.22
C VAL A 270 -28.93 11.31 -6.09
N VAL A 271 -30.24 10.99 -6.06
CA VAL A 271 -31.15 11.37 -4.98
C VAL A 271 -31.86 10.11 -4.51
N VAL A 272 -31.66 9.77 -3.25
CA VAL A 272 -32.26 8.58 -2.60
C VAL A 272 -32.95 9.03 -1.31
N GLU A 273 -34.12 8.46 -1.03
CA GLU A 273 -34.88 8.74 0.18
C GLU A 273 -35.06 7.51 1.05
N ASP A 274 -35.21 7.77 2.34
CA ASP A 274 -35.66 6.88 3.39
C ASP A 274 -36.86 7.54 4.10
N ASP A 275 -37.45 6.91 5.09
CA ASP A 275 -38.62 7.44 5.81
C ASP A 275 -38.38 8.86 6.38
N ASP A 276 -37.18 9.10 6.93
CA ASP A 276 -36.85 10.34 7.66
C ASP A 276 -35.86 11.26 6.90
N ILE A 277 -35.16 10.79 5.86
CA ILE A 277 -34.07 11.53 5.23
C ILE A 277 -34.10 11.46 3.70
N ILE A 278 -33.48 12.48 3.07
CA ILE A 278 -33.12 12.48 1.65
C ILE A 278 -31.59 12.59 1.57
N LYS A 279 -30.94 11.61 0.93
CA LYS A 279 -29.49 11.65 0.62
C LYS A 279 -29.30 12.09 -0.82
N THR A 280 -28.39 13.02 -1.04
CA THR A 280 -28.14 13.61 -2.36
C THR A 280 -26.66 13.69 -2.66
N HIS A 281 -26.32 13.37 -3.91
CA HIS A 281 -25.02 13.58 -4.52
C HIS A 281 -25.22 14.27 -5.88
N VAL A 282 -24.42 15.31 -6.18
CA VAL A 282 -24.45 16.03 -7.45
C VAL A 282 -23.09 16.67 -7.75
N HIS A 283 -22.64 16.60 -9.00
CA HIS A 283 -21.54 17.43 -9.48
C HIS A 283 -22.08 18.71 -10.09
N THR A 284 -21.68 19.88 -9.58
CA THR A 284 -22.22 21.17 -10.01
C THR A 284 -21.20 22.31 -9.91
N GLU A 285 -21.39 23.38 -10.68
CA GLU A 285 -20.64 24.63 -10.48
C GLU A 285 -21.21 25.49 -9.35
N ASN A 286 -22.43 25.19 -8.88
CA ASN A 286 -23.17 26.00 -7.91
C ASN A 286 -23.67 25.17 -6.71
N PRO A 287 -22.78 24.69 -5.82
CA PRO A 287 -23.18 23.92 -4.65
C PRO A 287 -24.18 24.66 -3.76
N GLY A 288 -24.09 26.00 -3.69
CA GLY A 288 -25.02 26.83 -2.93
C GLY A 288 -26.47 26.67 -3.40
N LEU A 289 -26.72 26.64 -4.72
CA LEU A 289 -28.09 26.47 -5.27
C LEU A 289 -28.65 25.07 -4.98
N ALA A 290 -27.79 24.04 -5.02
CA ALA A 290 -28.18 22.68 -4.68
C ALA A 290 -28.63 22.60 -3.21
N LEU A 291 -27.85 23.17 -2.29
CA LEU A 291 -28.14 23.21 -0.86
C LEU A 291 -29.38 24.09 -0.54
N GLU A 292 -29.52 25.26 -1.19
CA GLU A 292 -30.69 26.15 -1.01
C GLU A 292 -31.98 25.45 -1.44
N THR A 293 -31.92 24.69 -2.55
CA THR A 293 -33.10 23.95 -3.02
C THR A 293 -33.45 22.82 -2.06
N ALA A 294 -32.44 22.11 -1.55
CA ALA A 294 -32.63 21.05 -0.57
C ALA A 294 -33.32 21.50 0.72
N LEU A 295 -33.03 22.71 1.18
CA LEU A 295 -33.66 23.31 2.40
C LEU A 295 -35.19 23.48 2.30
N LYS A 296 -35.78 23.42 1.11
CA LYS A 296 -37.23 23.42 0.93
C LYS A 296 -37.90 22.18 1.55
N TYR A 297 -37.18 21.08 1.56
CA TYR A 297 -37.66 19.76 1.97
C TYR A 297 -37.28 19.37 3.41
N GLY A 298 -36.45 20.19 4.07
CA GLY A 298 -36.07 19.95 5.46
C GLY A 298 -34.76 20.59 5.88
N GLN A 299 -34.18 20.12 6.97
CA GLN A 299 -32.94 20.63 7.53
C GLN A 299 -31.75 19.85 6.99
N LEU A 300 -30.65 20.54 6.64
CA LEU A 300 -29.39 19.90 6.28
C LEU A 300 -28.76 19.29 7.54
N LEU A 301 -28.64 17.95 7.55
CA LEU A 301 -28.01 17.20 8.64
C LEU A 301 -26.50 17.07 8.41
N THR A 302 -26.09 16.87 7.15
CA THR A 302 -24.70 16.74 6.74
C THR A 302 -24.52 17.44 5.41
N VAL A 303 -23.38 18.12 5.23
CA VAL A 303 -23.00 18.75 3.98
C VAL A 303 -21.50 18.52 3.75
N LYS A 304 -21.15 18.05 2.55
CA LYS A 304 -19.78 17.90 2.09
C LYS A 304 -19.69 18.52 0.69
N VAL A 305 -18.75 19.44 0.49
CA VAL A 305 -18.46 20.05 -0.80
C VAL A 305 -16.97 19.94 -1.06
N GLU A 306 -16.60 19.31 -2.17
CA GLU A 306 -15.22 19.10 -2.56
C GLU A 306 -14.96 19.67 -3.94
N ASN A 307 -13.80 20.31 -4.12
CA ASN A 307 -13.37 20.81 -5.43
C ASN A 307 -12.64 19.69 -6.19
N MET A 308 -13.32 19.09 -7.16
CA MET A 308 -12.78 17.97 -7.95
C MET A 308 -11.62 18.39 -8.84
N ARG A 309 -11.63 19.61 -9.40
CA ARG A 309 -10.51 20.12 -10.21
C ARG A 309 -9.24 20.25 -9.37
N GLU A 310 -9.37 20.71 -8.13
CA GLU A 310 -8.23 20.83 -7.21
C GLU A 310 -7.72 19.45 -6.77
N GLN A 311 -8.62 18.50 -6.49
CA GLN A 311 -8.24 17.11 -6.20
C GLN A 311 -7.52 16.47 -7.39
N HIS A 312 -8.03 16.69 -8.60
CA HIS A 312 -7.40 16.18 -9.82
C HIS A 312 -6.03 16.84 -10.08
N ARG A 313 -5.90 18.16 -9.85
CA ARG A 313 -4.62 18.87 -9.95
C ARG A 313 -3.59 18.30 -8.98
N ILE A 314 -3.97 18.11 -7.71
CA ILE A 314 -3.10 17.54 -6.67
C ILE A 314 -2.72 16.09 -7.03
N ALA A 315 -3.67 15.30 -7.51
CA ALA A 315 -3.41 13.93 -7.96
C ALA A 315 -2.48 13.88 -9.19
N ALA A 316 -2.68 14.78 -10.15
CA ALA A 316 -1.85 14.89 -11.35
C ALA A 316 -0.42 15.37 -11.01
N GLU A 317 -0.28 16.38 -10.15
CA GLU A 317 1.02 16.86 -9.67
C GLU A 317 1.77 15.77 -8.90
N LYS A 318 1.05 15.02 -8.07
CA LYS A 318 1.62 13.87 -7.36
C LYS A 318 2.05 12.77 -8.32
N HIS A 319 1.24 12.47 -9.33
CA HIS A 319 1.56 11.49 -10.37
C HIS A 319 2.74 11.93 -11.23
N GLU A 320 2.83 13.23 -11.58
CA GLU A 320 3.97 13.80 -12.32
C GLU A 320 5.25 13.79 -11.49
N GLN A 321 5.18 14.04 -10.19
CA GLN A 321 6.30 13.87 -9.26
C GLN A 321 6.72 12.40 -9.15
N GLU A 322 5.75 11.49 -9.09
CA GLU A 322 5.99 10.04 -9.10
C GLU A 322 6.66 9.57 -10.39
N LEU A 323 6.21 10.06 -11.55
CA LEU A 323 6.81 9.78 -12.85
C LEU A 323 8.24 10.37 -12.95
N LYS A 324 8.46 11.59 -12.49
CA LYS A 324 9.82 12.18 -12.44
C LYS A 324 10.78 11.39 -11.55
N LEU A 325 10.30 10.89 -10.41
CA LEU A 325 11.08 10.01 -9.53
C LEU A 325 11.37 8.63 -10.16
N LEU A 326 10.52 8.18 -11.09
CA LEU A 326 10.71 6.94 -11.86
C LEU A 326 11.59 7.15 -13.09
N GLU A 327 11.59 8.35 -13.69
CA GLU A 327 12.40 8.71 -14.86
C GLU A 327 13.87 8.97 -14.51
N GLU A 328 14.18 9.34 -13.28
CA GLU A 328 15.56 9.40 -12.78
C GLU A 328 16.07 7.99 -12.40
N SER A 329 16.15 7.09 -13.38
CA SER A 329 16.97 5.88 -13.24
C SER A 329 18.43 6.32 -13.33
N PRO A 330 19.16 6.42 -12.21
CA PRO A 330 20.56 6.84 -12.26
C PRO A 330 21.36 5.80 -13.03
N GLU A 331 22.28 6.24 -13.86
CA GLU A 331 23.16 5.34 -14.61
C GLU A 331 23.99 4.48 -13.64
N PRO A 332 24.16 3.18 -13.96
CA PRO A 332 25.04 2.32 -13.18
C PRO A 332 26.46 2.88 -13.12
N ALA A 333 27.05 2.91 -11.92
CA ALA A 333 28.38 3.40 -11.67
C ALA A 333 29.37 2.25 -11.43
N GLU A 334 30.56 2.35 -11.98
CA GLU A 334 31.66 1.40 -11.69
C GLU A 334 32.09 1.49 -10.22
N PRO A 335 32.44 0.37 -9.55
CA PRO A 335 32.86 0.34 -8.16
C PRO A 335 34.25 0.96 -7.95
N GLU A 336 34.31 2.22 -7.56
CA GLU A 336 35.57 2.96 -7.33
C GLU A 336 36.00 2.93 -5.86
N LYS A 337 35.05 3.11 -4.91
CA LYS A 337 35.32 3.14 -3.47
C LYS A 337 34.99 1.81 -2.78
N GLU A 338 35.48 1.61 -1.56
CA GLU A 338 35.31 0.35 -0.83
C GLU A 338 33.86 0.19 -0.35
N PHE A 339 33.28 1.22 0.29
CA PHE A 339 31.96 1.17 0.88
C PHE A 339 31.04 2.25 0.32
N GLY A 340 29.76 1.94 0.23
CA GLY A 340 28.71 2.86 -0.13
C GLY A 340 27.39 2.53 0.55
N PHE A 341 26.44 3.47 0.51
CA PHE A 341 25.24 3.41 1.32
C PHE A 341 23.99 3.81 0.52
N VAL A 342 22.93 3.01 0.67
CA VAL A 342 21.60 3.30 0.16
C VAL A 342 20.62 3.28 1.32
N SER A 343 19.82 4.31 1.48
CA SER A 343 18.78 4.41 2.51
C SER A 343 17.43 4.71 1.91
N VAL A 344 16.36 4.23 2.53
CA VAL A 344 14.99 4.59 2.14
C VAL A 344 14.45 5.58 3.17
N ALA A 345 13.93 6.70 2.70
CA ALA A 345 13.29 7.70 3.55
C ALA A 345 12.24 8.50 2.76
N ALA A 346 11.24 9.02 3.47
CA ALA A 346 10.25 9.96 2.93
C ALA A 346 10.38 11.29 3.67
N GLY A 347 10.39 12.38 2.92
CA GLY A 347 10.57 13.74 3.45
C GLY A 347 11.94 14.33 3.10
N GLU A 348 11.92 15.56 2.61
CA GLU A 348 13.12 16.23 2.10
C GLU A 348 14.20 16.40 3.18
N GLY A 349 13.79 16.78 4.39
CA GLY A 349 14.75 16.92 5.50
C GLY A 349 15.38 15.60 5.93
N LEU A 350 14.68 14.48 5.82
CA LEU A 350 15.27 13.15 6.05
C LEU A 350 16.23 12.76 4.92
N HIS A 351 15.95 13.15 3.67
CA HIS A 351 16.87 12.95 2.55
C HIS A 351 18.18 13.70 2.77
N GLU A 352 18.10 14.97 3.17
CA GLU A 352 19.28 15.79 3.50
C GLU A 352 20.06 15.19 4.67
N LEU A 353 19.38 14.83 5.76
CA LEU A 353 20.01 14.21 6.92
C LEU A 353 20.78 12.94 6.57
N PHE A 354 20.21 12.03 5.77
CA PHE A 354 20.93 10.84 5.34
C PHE A 354 22.12 11.15 4.44
N LYS A 355 22.02 12.15 3.56
CA LYS A 355 23.16 12.62 2.76
C LYS A 355 24.27 13.18 3.65
N ASP A 356 23.94 13.99 4.66
CA ASP A 356 24.90 14.53 5.63
C ASP A 356 25.58 13.44 6.44
N LEU A 357 24.89 12.32 6.70
CA LEU A 357 25.44 11.13 7.32
C LEU A 357 26.32 10.29 6.37
N GLY A 358 26.47 10.69 5.11
CA GLY A 358 27.31 10.01 4.12
C GLY A 358 26.59 8.95 3.28
N VAL A 359 25.25 8.92 3.28
CA VAL A 359 24.49 8.04 2.39
C VAL A 359 24.59 8.53 0.95
N ASP A 360 25.04 7.67 0.04
CA ASP A 360 25.24 8.00 -1.37
C ASP A 360 23.92 8.22 -2.13
N ARG A 361 22.92 7.39 -1.83
CA ARG A 361 21.61 7.45 -2.47
C ARG A 361 20.49 7.25 -1.45
N VAL A 362 19.56 8.19 -1.43
CA VAL A 362 18.32 8.07 -0.66
C VAL A 362 17.17 7.82 -1.62
N VAL A 363 16.54 6.65 -1.48
CA VAL A 363 15.38 6.28 -2.27
C VAL A 363 14.13 6.85 -1.61
N SER A 364 13.37 7.63 -2.35
CA SER A 364 12.09 8.15 -1.87
C SER A 364 11.11 7.01 -1.65
N GLY A 365 10.53 6.93 -0.47
CA GLY A 365 9.55 5.92 -0.12
C GLY A 365 9.36 5.80 1.38
N GLY A 366 8.27 5.18 1.75
CA GLY A 366 7.88 5.05 3.15
C GLY A 366 6.62 4.23 3.28
N GLN A 367 5.78 4.57 4.25
CA GLN A 367 4.58 3.78 4.54
C GLN A 367 3.42 4.04 3.58
N SER A 368 3.37 5.17 2.91
CA SER A 368 2.32 5.48 1.92
C SER A 368 2.68 5.07 0.50
N MET A 369 3.96 4.88 0.22
CA MET A 369 4.44 4.47 -1.09
C MET A 369 5.76 3.70 -0.95
N ASN A 370 5.68 2.37 -1.08
CA ASN A 370 6.86 1.54 -1.04
C ASN A 370 7.61 1.64 -2.38
N PRO A 371 8.95 1.84 -2.36
CA PRO A 371 9.75 1.78 -3.58
C PRO A 371 9.66 0.37 -4.19
N SER A 372 9.75 0.30 -5.52
CA SER A 372 9.81 -1.00 -6.20
C SER A 372 11.17 -1.66 -6.02
N THR A 373 11.24 -2.96 -6.27
CA THR A 373 12.50 -3.70 -6.35
C THR A 373 13.45 -3.03 -7.36
N GLU A 374 12.93 -2.52 -8.47
CA GLU A 374 13.70 -1.81 -9.49
C GLU A 374 14.25 -0.48 -9.01
N ASN A 375 13.47 0.32 -8.26
CA ASN A 375 13.96 1.56 -7.68
C ASN A 375 15.17 1.31 -6.75
N LEU A 376 15.08 0.27 -5.93
CA LEU A 376 16.18 -0.12 -5.02
C LEU A 376 17.38 -0.66 -5.80
N TYR A 377 17.15 -1.51 -6.81
CA TYR A 377 18.19 -2.02 -7.70
C TYR A 377 18.96 -0.88 -8.38
N ASN A 378 18.27 0.06 -9.01
CA ASN A 378 18.88 1.19 -9.71
C ASN A 378 19.66 2.10 -8.75
N ALA A 379 19.12 2.35 -7.54
CA ALA A 379 19.81 3.12 -6.52
C ALA A 379 21.12 2.45 -6.07
N ILE A 380 21.11 1.13 -5.86
CA ILE A 380 22.31 0.37 -5.48
C ILE A 380 23.35 0.37 -6.61
N MET A 381 22.90 0.15 -7.87
CA MET A 381 23.77 0.15 -9.04
C MET A 381 24.43 1.51 -9.32
N ALA A 382 23.78 2.60 -8.94
CA ALA A 382 24.31 3.96 -9.08
C ALA A 382 25.31 4.37 -7.99
N VAL A 383 25.54 3.52 -6.99
CA VAL A 383 26.58 3.78 -5.96
C VAL A 383 27.93 3.27 -6.45
N PRO A 384 28.97 4.10 -6.57
CA PRO A 384 30.29 3.68 -7.07
C PRO A 384 31.11 2.97 -5.98
N ALA A 385 30.59 1.84 -5.45
CA ALA A 385 31.24 1.11 -4.37
C ALA A 385 31.24 -0.40 -4.58
N LYS A 386 32.28 -1.07 -4.07
CA LYS A 386 32.43 -2.52 -4.11
C LYS A 386 31.49 -3.23 -3.15
N VAL A 387 31.20 -2.60 -2.00
CA VAL A 387 30.27 -3.07 -0.98
C VAL A 387 29.24 -1.98 -0.74
N VAL A 388 27.95 -2.30 -0.92
CA VAL A 388 26.84 -1.35 -0.69
C VAL A 388 25.98 -1.83 0.46
N PHE A 389 25.93 -1.02 1.52
CA PHE A 389 25.01 -1.22 2.65
C PHE A 389 23.64 -0.63 2.33
N VAL A 390 22.57 -1.37 2.60
CA VAL A 390 21.20 -0.97 2.30
C VAL A 390 20.38 -0.90 3.58
N PHE A 391 19.75 0.25 3.83
CA PHE A 391 18.90 0.54 4.99
C PHE A 391 17.44 0.70 4.54
N PRO A 392 16.60 -0.34 4.65
CA PRO A 392 15.19 -0.27 4.23
C PRO A 392 14.32 0.68 5.07
N ASN A 393 14.63 0.85 6.35
CA ASN A 393 13.94 1.70 7.33
C ASN A 393 12.43 1.48 7.45
N ASN A 394 11.93 0.41 6.87
CA ASN A 394 10.54 0.00 6.92
C ASN A 394 10.44 -1.53 6.76
N LYS A 395 9.62 -2.19 7.60
CA LYS A 395 9.39 -3.63 7.54
C LYS A 395 8.83 -4.09 6.18
N ASN A 396 8.02 -3.26 5.52
CA ASN A 396 7.36 -3.59 4.24
C ASN A 396 8.31 -3.49 3.05
N ILE A 397 9.45 -2.81 3.20
CA ILE A 397 10.46 -2.62 2.13
C ILE A 397 11.54 -3.70 2.19
N LEU A 398 11.71 -4.38 3.33
CA LEU A 398 12.80 -5.33 3.55
C LEU A 398 12.81 -6.47 2.52
N MET A 399 11.65 -6.98 2.09
CA MET A 399 11.58 -8.04 1.08
C MET A 399 11.98 -7.52 -0.31
N ALA A 400 11.50 -6.35 -0.70
CA ALA A 400 11.88 -5.72 -1.97
C ALA A 400 13.40 -5.42 -2.01
N ALA A 401 13.97 -4.95 -0.89
CA ALA A 401 15.42 -4.73 -0.77
C ALA A 401 16.22 -6.03 -0.94
N ARG A 402 15.76 -7.15 -0.35
CA ARG A 402 16.41 -8.45 -0.54
C ARG A 402 16.38 -8.89 -1.99
N GLN A 403 15.24 -8.78 -2.65
CA GLN A 403 15.12 -9.13 -4.07
C GLN A 403 16.00 -8.24 -4.94
N ALA A 404 16.07 -6.93 -4.68
CA ALA A 404 16.98 -6.05 -5.39
C ALA A 404 18.44 -6.49 -5.23
N CYS A 405 18.87 -6.83 -4.01
CA CYS A 405 20.21 -7.33 -3.74
C CYS A 405 20.52 -8.66 -4.43
N GLU A 406 19.55 -9.58 -4.52
CA GLU A 406 19.72 -10.87 -5.21
C GLU A 406 19.92 -10.72 -6.74
N LEU A 407 19.43 -9.64 -7.33
CA LEU A 407 19.60 -9.34 -8.76
C LEU A 407 20.99 -8.77 -9.10
N ILE A 408 21.76 -8.35 -8.08
CA ILE A 408 23.04 -7.66 -8.26
C ILE A 408 24.18 -8.69 -8.12
N THR A 409 25.04 -8.77 -9.13
CA THR A 409 26.14 -9.75 -9.20
C THR A 409 27.52 -9.15 -9.32
N ASP A 410 27.64 -7.86 -9.63
CA ASP A 410 28.90 -7.13 -9.89
C ASP A 410 29.55 -6.54 -8.63
N ARG A 411 28.79 -6.44 -7.54
CA ARG A 411 29.22 -5.88 -6.25
C ARG A 411 28.60 -6.61 -5.07
N LYS A 412 29.22 -6.51 -3.89
CA LYS A 412 28.68 -7.08 -2.65
C LYS A 412 27.60 -6.17 -2.10
N THR A 413 26.41 -6.68 -1.88
CA THR A 413 25.31 -5.96 -1.22
C THR A 413 25.08 -6.50 0.18
N VAL A 414 24.85 -5.62 1.14
CA VAL A 414 24.64 -5.97 2.56
C VAL A 414 23.43 -5.22 3.10
N ILE A 415 22.39 -5.95 3.50
CA ILE A 415 21.20 -5.36 4.09
C ILE A 415 21.35 -5.26 5.61
N ILE A 416 21.23 -4.05 6.13
CA ILE A 416 21.06 -3.80 7.56
C ILE A 416 19.54 -3.71 7.81
N PRO A 417 18.92 -4.69 8.48
CA PRO A 417 17.45 -4.85 8.48
C PRO A 417 16.74 -3.85 9.41
N THR A 418 16.98 -2.57 9.16
CA THR A 418 16.33 -1.46 9.85
C THR A 418 14.84 -1.40 9.52
N ARG A 419 14.00 -1.14 10.51
CA ARG A 419 12.54 -1.13 10.40
C ARG A 419 11.95 0.27 10.56
N THR A 420 12.78 1.22 10.99
CA THR A 420 12.40 2.62 11.20
C THR A 420 13.54 3.55 10.81
N VAL A 421 13.21 4.77 10.43
CA VAL A 421 14.21 5.82 10.10
C VAL A 421 15.19 6.04 11.26
N PRO A 422 14.77 6.18 12.53
CA PRO A 422 15.70 6.27 13.65
C PRO A 422 16.71 5.13 13.73
N GLN A 423 16.31 3.90 13.43
CA GLN A 423 17.23 2.76 13.38
C GLN A 423 18.28 2.90 12.26
N GLY A 424 17.87 3.43 11.10
CA GLY A 424 18.80 3.68 10.00
C GLY A 424 19.81 4.78 10.33
N ILE A 425 19.36 5.84 10.99
CA ILE A 425 20.25 6.91 11.46
C ILE A 425 21.29 6.36 12.44
N ALA A 426 20.86 5.62 13.46
CA ALA A 426 21.76 5.02 14.44
C ALA A 426 22.75 4.02 13.81
N ALA A 427 22.29 3.24 12.83
CA ALA A 427 23.17 2.34 12.10
C ALA A 427 24.25 3.10 11.31
N MET A 428 23.89 4.19 10.63
CA MET A 428 24.87 5.03 9.93
C MET A 428 25.89 5.67 10.87
N LEU A 429 25.46 6.15 12.03
CA LEU A 429 26.37 6.73 13.04
C LEU A 429 27.34 5.71 13.65
N ALA A 430 27.00 4.42 13.59
CA ALA A 430 27.86 3.34 14.10
C ALA A 430 28.84 2.80 13.05
N TYR A 431 28.82 3.33 11.83
CA TYR A 431 29.75 2.94 10.78
C TYR A 431 31.19 3.38 11.11
N ASP A 432 32.15 2.46 10.90
CA ASP A 432 33.59 2.71 11.04
C ASP A 432 34.29 2.39 9.71
N GLU A 433 34.85 3.41 9.07
CA GLU A 433 35.57 3.29 7.79
C GLU A 433 36.76 2.33 7.87
N GLN A 434 37.36 2.17 9.05
CA GLN A 434 38.52 1.29 9.24
C GLN A 434 38.16 -0.16 9.57
N ALA A 435 36.87 -0.45 9.84
CA ALA A 435 36.41 -1.78 10.18
C ALA A 435 36.11 -2.63 8.93
N THR A 436 36.16 -3.96 9.10
CA THR A 436 35.75 -4.88 8.04
C THR A 436 34.23 -4.83 7.80
N VAL A 437 33.77 -5.42 6.70
CA VAL A 437 32.33 -5.52 6.39
C VAL A 437 31.58 -6.21 7.55
N GLU A 438 32.12 -7.30 8.06
CA GLU A 438 31.49 -8.12 9.09
C GLU A 438 31.38 -7.34 10.43
N LEU A 439 32.41 -6.59 10.81
CA LEU A 439 32.39 -5.75 12.00
C LEU A 439 31.43 -4.58 11.83
N ASN A 440 31.39 -3.95 10.66
CA ASN A 440 30.43 -2.89 10.39
C ASN A 440 28.99 -3.38 10.45
N VAL A 441 28.70 -4.59 9.92
CA VAL A 441 27.37 -5.21 10.08
C VAL A 441 27.01 -5.39 11.55
N GLU A 442 27.93 -5.86 12.37
CA GLU A 442 27.74 -6.05 13.80
C GLU A 442 27.46 -4.72 14.50
N TYR A 443 28.30 -3.71 14.30
CA TYR A 443 28.16 -2.38 14.92
C TYR A 443 26.84 -1.72 14.53
N MET A 444 26.49 -1.69 13.23
CA MET A 444 25.27 -1.10 12.73
C MET A 444 24.01 -1.82 13.26
N MET A 445 24.05 -3.16 13.30
CA MET A 445 22.92 -3.93 13.82
C MET A 445 22.74 -3.77 15.32
N GLU A 446 23.83 -3.69 16.09
CA GLU A 446 23.76 -3.43 17.52
C GLU A 446 23.23 -2.03 17.84
N ALA A 447 23.70 -1.01 17.12
CA ALA A 447 23.18 0.34 17.26
C ALA A 447 21.68 0.40 16.94
N ALA A 448 21.26 -0.16 15.79
CA ALA A 448 19.86 -0.18 15.40
C ALA A 448 18.95 -0.89 16.43
N LYS A 449 19.42 -1.97 17.05
CA LYS A 449 18.66 -2.72 18.07
C LYS A 449 18.41 -1.93 19.36
N LYS A 450 19.32 -1.02 19.73
CA LYS A 450 19.20 -0.20 20.94
C LYS A 450 18.12 0.87 20.82
N ILE A 451 17.77 1.25 19.60
CA ILE A 451 16.84 2.35 19.33
C ILE A 451 15.40 1.94 19.65
N LEU A 452 14.78 2.68 20.55
CA LEU A 452 13.33 2.71 20.70
C LEU A 452 12.75 3.80 19.77
N THR A 453 11.78 3.43 18.94
CA THR A 453 11.14 4.37 18.03
C THR A 453 9.71 4.68 18.47
N GLY A 454 9.47 5.92 18.83
CA GLY A 454 8.14 6.51 19.02
C GLY A 454 7.62 7.06 17.70
N GLN A 455 6.34 6.86 17.45
CA GLN A 455 5.67 7.34 16.24
C GLN A 455 4.35 8.00 16.65
N VAL A 456 4.14 9.24 16.22
CA VAL A 456 2.87 9.96 16.39
C VAL A 456 2.27 10.18 15.01
N THR A 457 1.09 9.63 14.80
CA THR A 457 0.36 9.70 13.52
C THR A 457 -1.14 9.80 13.79
N TYR A 458 -1.97 9.61 12.79
CA TYR A 458 -3.44 9.60 12.93
C TYR A 458 -4.02 8.24 12.56
N ALA A 459 -5.20 7.94 13.09
CA ALA A 459 -5.96 6.76 12.71
C ALA A 459 -6.58 6.98 11.32
N ALA A 460 -6.30 6.08 10.38
CA ALA A 460 -6.81 6.14 9.00
C ALA A 460 -8.30 5.79 8.89
N ARG A 461 -8.88 5.15 9.93
CA ARG A 461 -10.28 4.71 9.98
C ARG A 461 -10.70 4.40 11.41
N ASP A 462 -12.01 4.23 11.59
CA ASP A 462 -12.56 3.70 12.84
C ASP A 462 -12.08 2.27 13.08
N SER A 463 -11.59 2.00 14.27
CA SER A 463 -11.08 0.67 14.64
C SER A 463 -11.10 0.46 16.15
N GLU A 464 -11.07 -0.81 16.59
CA GLU A 464 -10.89 -1.16 17.99
C GLU A 464 -9.56 -1.87 18.20
N PHE A 465 -8.71 -1.33 19.07
CA PHE A 465 -7.43 -1.91 19.44
C PHE A 465 -7.41 -2.25 20.94
N GLY A 466 -7.61 -3.52 21.27
CA GLY A 466 -7.80 -3.95 22.66
C GLY A 466 -9.09 -3.37 23.25
N SER A 467 -8.97 -2.54 24.27
CA SER A 467 -10.09 -1.78 24.88
C SER A 467 -10.23 -0.36 24.33
N THR A 468 -9.36 0.07 23.42
CA THR A 468 -9.33 1.45 22.91
C THR A 468 -10.09 1.54 21.58
N LYS A 469 -11.18 2.27 21.57
CA LYS A 469 -11.90 2.66 20.35
C LYS A 469 -11.19 3.84 19.71
N LEU A 470 -10.74 3.66 18.46
CA LEU A 470 -10.17 4.71 17.63
C LEU A 470 -11.25 5.19 16.65
N ARG A 471 -11.29 6.50 16.43
CA ARG A 471 -12.05 7.10 15.32
C ARG A 471 -11.07 7.59 14.26
N GLU A 472 -11.52 7.62 13.04
CA GLU A 472 -10.77 8.24 11.96
C GLU A 472 -10.32 9.65 12.34
N GLY A 473 -9.04 9.97 12.11
CA GLY A 473 -8.43 11.23 12.50
C GLY A 473 -7.97 11.33 13.96
N ASP A 474 -8.27 10.37 14.85
CA ASP A 474 -7.70 10.37 16.20
C ASP A 474 -6.16 10.33 16.12
N ILE A 475 -5.48 11.19 16.89
CA ILE A 475 -4.02 11.14 17.00
C ILE A 475 -3.64 9.90 17.80
N ILE A 476 -2.76 9.07 17.23
CA ILE A 476 -2.28 7.83 17.86
C ILE A 476 -0.79 7.88 18.11
N ALA A 477 -0.39 7.34 19.25
CA ALA A 477 0.99 7.20 19.67
C ALA A 477 1.40 5.72 19.70
N LEU A 478 2.49 5.41 19.02
CA LEU A 478 3.02 4.06 18.87
C LEU A 478 4.44 3.99 19.45
N ASN A 479 4.76 2.93 20.17
CA ASN A 479 6.11 2.60 20.62
C ASN A 479 6.56 1.31 19.92
N ASN A 480 7.62 1.38 19.13
CA ASN A 480 8.10 0.28 18.28
C ASN A 480 6.95 -0.39 17.49
N GLY A 481 6.07 0.45 16.91
CA GLY A 481 4.93 0.00 16.11
C GLY A 481 3.72 -0.54 16.90
N LYS A 482 3.75 -0.52 18.25
CA LYS A 482 2.61 -0.94 19.10
C LYS A 482 1.86 0.29 19.58
N LEU A 483 0.54 0.30 19.42
CA LEU A 483 -0.33 1.37 19.94
C LEU A 483 -0.22 1.44 21.46
N VAL A 484 0.08 2.63 21.98
CA VAL A 484 0.20 2.89 23.42
C VAL A 484 -1.01 3.66 23.94
N PHE A 485 -1.37 4.76 23.27
CA PHE A 485 -2.53 5.57 23.61
C PHE A 485 -2.99 6.41 22.41
N LYS A 486 -4.14 7.06 22.56
CA LYS A 486 -4.62 8.10 21.65
C LYS A 486 -4.68 9.47 22.34
N ASP A 487 -4.61 10.53 21.55
CA ASP A 487 -4.72 11.91 21.98
C ASP A 487 -5.53 12.72 20.94
N LYS A 488 -5.72 14.01 21.20
CA LYS A 488 -6.30 14.97 20.25
C LYS A 488 -5.28 15.95 19.67
N ASP A 489 -4.09 15.98 20.25
CA ASP A 489 -3.04 16.96 19.96
C ASP A 489 -1.73 16.23 19.71
N PRO A 490 -1.12 16.34 18.52
CA PRO A 490 0.11 15.63 18.18
C PRO A 490 1.30 16.08 19.04
N VAL A 491 1.37 17.35 19.47
CA VAL A 491 2.44 17.85 20.34
C VAL A 491 2.36 17.22 21.72
N LYS A 492 1.15 17.18 22.32
CA LYS A 492 0.95 16.51 23.61
C LYS A 492 1.21 15.02 23.52
N ALA A 493 0.81 14.40 22.41
CA ALA A 493 1.07 12.98 22.16
C ALA A 493 2.58 12.71 22.10
N ALA A 494 3.36 13.55 21.39
CA ALA A 494 4.81 13.41 21.31
C ALA A 494 5.48 13.53 22.70
N ILE A 495 5.12 14.55 23.48
CA ILE A 495 5.66 14.76 24.83
C ILE A 495 5.33 13.58 25.75
N LYS A 496 4.08 13.09 25.72
CA LYS A 496 3.64 11.97 26.53
C LYS A 496 4.32 10.66 26.13
N LEU A 497 4.44 10.40 24.82
CA LEU A 497 5.09 9.22 24.29
C LEU A 497 6.58 9.19 24.67
N THR A 498 7.29 10.30 24.51
CA THR A 498 8.70 10.44 24.94
C THR A 498 8.84 10.10 26.41
N LYS A 499 7.91 10.59 27.25
CA LYS A 499 7.92 10.29 28.70
C LYS A 499 7.79 8.79 29.02
N GLU A 500 7.02 8.06 28.22
CA GLU A 500 6.84 6.61 28.41
C GLU A 500 8.04 5.80 27.90
N MET A 501 8.82 6.35 26.97
CA MET A 501 9.97 5.67 26.36
C MET A 501 11.27 5.91 27.13
N VAL A 502 11.42 7.07 27.75
CA VAL A 502 12.65 7.45 28.47
C VAL A 502 12.82 6.60 29.73
N SER A 503 14.02 6.05 29.88
CA SER A 503 14.48 5.27 31.03
C SER A 503 15.67 5.93 31.72
N LYS A 504 16.18 5.35 32.81
CA LYS A 504 17.38 5.83 33.50
C LYS A 504 18.66 5.64 32.67
N SER A 505 18.64 4.77 31.69
CA SER A 505 19.77 4.49 30.79
C SER A 505 19.72 5.31 29.50
N THR A 506 18.69 6.13 29.30
CA THR A 506 18.57 6.97 28.12
C THR A 506 19.64 8.05 28.13
N THR A 507 20.39 8.14 27.04
CA THR A 507 21.47 9.09 26.84
C THR A 507 21.15 10.13 25.76
N PHE A 508 20.35 9.74 24.75
CA PHE A 508 20.04 10.58 23.61
C PHE A 508 18.59 10.50 23.17
N ILE A 509 18.01 11.63 22.76
CA ILE A 509 16.65 11.71 22.18
C ILE A 509 16.72 12.55 20.91
N THR A 510 16.26 11.99 19.78
CA THR A 510 16.03 12.76 18.56
C THR A 510 14.53 12.89 18.31
N ILE A 511 14.07 14.13 18.15
CA ILE A 511 12.69 14.46 17.79
C ILE A 511 12.69 14.89 16.32
N ILE A 512 12.00 14.13 15.47
CA ILE A 512 11.92 14.41 14.04
C ILE A 512 10.46 14.78 13.73
N TYR A 513 10.21 15.99 13.25
CA TYR A 513 8.86 16.44 12.92
C TYR A 513 8.57 16.40 11.42
N GLY A 514 7.31 16.10 11.08
CA GLY A 514 6.84 15.92 9.70
C GLY A 514 6.21 17.19 9.12
N GLU A 515 5.84 17.10 7.85
CA GLU A 515 5.27 18.22 7.05
C GLU A 515 4.01 18.86 7.67
N LYS A 516 3.20 18.07 8.42
CA LYS A 516 1.96 18.54 9.06
C LYS A 516 2.17 19.22 10.42
N VAL A 517 3.41 19.42 10.82
CA VAL A 517 3.81 20.08 12.09
C VAL A 517 4.56 21.35 11.77
N SER A 518 4.06 22.49 12.24
CA SER A 518 4.81 23.74 12.11
C SER A 518 6.05 23.75 13.03
N GLU A 519 7.06 24.50 12.65
CA GLU A 519 8.27 24.68 13.47
C GLU A 519 7.95 25.17 14.89
N ALA A 520 6.97 26.05 15.05
CA ALA A 520 6.51 26.52 16.36
C ALA A 520 5.94 25.38 17.22
N GLN A 521 5.16 24.46 16.61
CA GLN A 521 4.64 23.28 17.31
C GLN A 521 5.77 22.29 17.67
N ALA A 522 6.73 22.10 16.76
CA ALA A 522 7.88 21.24 17.00
C ALA A 522 8.74 21.76 18.16
N ASN A 523 8.98 23.09 18.21
CA ASN A 523 9.70 23.74 19.30
C ASN A 523 8.95 23.63 20.64
N LEU A 524 7.62 23.69 20.67
CA LEU A 524 6.83 23.44 21.90
C LEU A 524 7.07 22.01 22.45
N ALA A 525 7.14 21.01 21.57
CA ALA A 525 7.45 19.63 21.99
C ALA A 525 8.88 19.53 22.50
N TYR A 526 9.84 20.10 21.77
CA TYR A 526 11.25 20.12 22.12
C TYR A 526 11.49 20.79 23.48
N ASP A 527 10.98 22.02 23.68
CA ASP A 527 11.17 22.78 24.92
C ASP A 527 10.63 22.04 26.14
N ALA A 528 9.45 21.40 26.01
CA ALA A 528 8.84 20.63 27.07
C ALA A 528 9.67 19.38 27.44
N ILE A 529 10.25 18.71 26.45
CA ILE A 529 11.10 17.53 26.65
C ILE A 529 12.45 17.97 27.19
N GLN A 530 13.04 19.05 26.64
CA GLN A 530 14.29 19.65 27.08
C GLN A 530 14.23 20.12 28.54
N ALA A 531 13.16 20.82 28.91
CA ALA A 531 12.96 21.27 30.30
C ALA A 531 12.94 20.12 31.30
N LYS A 532 12.48 18.93 30.86
CA LYS A 532 12.33 17.78 31.74
C LYS A 532 13.57 16.88 31.79
N TYR A 533 14.26 16.67 30.67
CA TYR A 533 15.32 15.67 30.54
C TYR A 533 16.68 16.27 30.16
N GLY A 534 16.71 17.48 29.63
CA GLY A 534 17.92 18.10 29.06
C GLY A 534 19.09 18.31 30.05
N SER A 535 18.88 18.09 31.37
CA SER A 535 19.98 18.09 32.35
C SER A 535 20.79 16.79 32.35
N SER A 536 20.28 15.72 31.76
CA SER A 536 20.87 14.36 31.81
C SER A 536 20.85 13.63 30.49
N VAL A 537 20.13 14.14 29.49
CA VAL A 537 19.93 13.52 28.16
C VAL A 537 20.18 14.58 27.10
N ASP A 538 20.93 14.24 26.08
CA ASP A 538 21.11 15.11 24.91
C ASP A 538 19.87 15.01 24.00
N ILE A 539 19.32 16.17 23.61
CA ILE A 539 18.07 16.22 22.84
C ILE A 539 18.28 17.04 21.57
N THR A 540 17.91 16.48 20.44
CA THR A 540 18.00 17.12 19.13
C THR A 540 16.63 17.19 18.47
N LEU A 541 16.34 18.33 17.82
CA LEU A 541 15.16 18.54 16.99
C LEU A 541 15.57 18.59 15.52
N VAL A 542 14.89 17.81 14.68
CA VAL A 542 15.17 17.70 13.25
C VAL A 542 13.88 17.94 12.46
N ASN A 543 13.94 18.74 11.41
CA ASN A 543 12.89 18.82 10.41
C ASN A 543 13.03 17.64 9.45
N GLY A 544 12.18 16.65 9.55
CA GLY A 544 12.21 15.48 8.65
C GLY A 544 11.36 15.67 7.40
N GLY A 545 10.31 16.48 7.46
CA GLY A 545 9.35 16.68 6.37
C GLY A 545 8.56 15.44 5.97
N GLN A 546 8.54 14.38 6.81
CA GLN A 546 7.84 13.13 6.51
C GLN A 546 6.32 13.31 6.49
N PRO A 547 5.60 12.66 5.51
CA PRO A 547 4.19 13.00 5.24
C PRO A 547 3.18 12.41 6.22
N LEU A 548 3.41 11.22 6.76
CA LEU A 548 2.42 10.48 7.56
C LEU A 548 2.55 10.67 9.06
N TYR A 549 3.76 10.87 9.52
CA TYR A 549 4.06 11.00 10.94
C TYR A 549 4.21 12.46 11.32
N TYR A 550 3.39 12.90 12.28
CA TYR A 550 3.59 14.19 12.93
C TYR A 550 4.96 14.26 13.61
N PHE A 551 5.30 13.18 14.34
CA PHE A 551 6.60 13.05 14.99
C PHE A 551 7.12 11.61 14.90
N LEU A 552 8.41 11.49 14.64
CA LEU A 552 9.22 10.31 14.91
C LEU A 552 10.17 10.64 16.06
N ILE A 553 10.24 9.77 17.05
CA ILE A 553 11.03 10.01 18.26
C ILE A 553 12.00 8.84 18.41
N SER A 554 13.29 9.12 18.41
CA SER A 554 14.33 8.16 18.73
C SER A 554 14.70 8.31 20.21
N VAL A 555 14.78 7.22 20.92
CA VAL A 555 15.29 7.17 22.29
C VAL A 555 16.37 6.08 22.38
N GLU A 556 17.56 6.51 22.80
CA GLU A 556 18.74 5.66 22.97
C GLU A 556 19.20 5.60 24.43
#